data_99dd6daf26d0e604fe01d7fce27d0e1c
#
_entry.id   99dd6daf26d0e604fe01d7fce27d0e1c
#
_cell.length_a   1.000
_cell.length_b   1.000
_cell.length_c   1.000
_cell.angle_alpha   90.00
_cell.angle_beta   90.00
_cell.angle_gamma   90.00
#
_symmetry.space_group_name_H-M   'P 1'
#
loop_
_entity.id
_entity.type
_entity.pdbx_description
1 polymer ?
#
loop_
_entity_poly.entity_id
_entity_poly.type
_entity_poly.pdbx_seq_one_letter_code
_entity_poly.pdbx_strand_id
1 'polypeptide(L)'
;MIWGQEDARWTIAFWNVENLFDTWHDTLKDDCAFTPEGDNHWTSRRYHDKQNKIFKTIAAMQWPVVIGMAEVENDHVLRDLCRNTPLRKMGYDFVHFESPDQRGIDCALLYRKGSFEILEARNIYVSDTAEGFYTRDLLFVGGVLIDTAGNSDTCYLLVNHWPSKRGGAEAERHRMTIAQLLRHTLDSLQRSHPAAMVLAMGDFNASSDEEAVSHGLGFAGGKKNPDGFYNLMYHIPRGEGSYKYQDNWSCIDQMIANRELSVEVFAPDFLLVDDKKYMGRKPFRTYTGMNYLGGYSDHLPVMIRIP
;
A
#
# COMPACT_ATOMS: atom_id res chain seq x y z
N MET A 1 6.44 -9.92 23.48
CA MET A 1 6.85 -11.28 23.11
C MET A 1 7.50 -11.17 21.73
N ILE A 2 8.79 -11.43 21.62
CA ILE A 2 9.51 -11.49 20.35
C ILE A 2 9.08 -12.81 19.72
N TRP A 3 8.17 -12.75 18.74
CA TRP A 3 7.83 -13.92 17.93
C TRP A 3 9.07 -14.27 17.10
N GLY A 4 9.43 -15.55 17.12
CA GLY A 4 10.67 -16.06 16.56
C GLY A 4 10.90 -15.64 15.12
N GLN A 5 12.11 -15.19 14.87
CA GLN A 5 12.67 -14.85 13.55
C GLN A 5 12.93 -16.10 12.69
N GLU A 6 12.47 -17.27 13.11
CA GLU A 6 12.75 -18.54 12.48
C GLU A 6 11.58 -18.92 11.57
N ASP A 7 11.87 -19.15 10.29
CA ASP A 7 11.12 -19.86 9.25
C ASP A 7 10.15 -19.08 8.33
N ALA A 8 10.16 -17.75 8.25
CA ALA A 8 9.44 -17.12 7.16
C ALA A 8 10.22 -17.26 5.84
N ARG A 9 9.62 -17.92 4.83
CA ARG A 9 10.21 -18.05 3.48
C ARG A 9 10.15 -16.75 2.71
N TRP A 10 9.03 -16.04 2.85
CA TRP A 10 8.79 -14.78 2.14
C TRP A 10 8.18 -13.72 3.04
N THR A 11 8.55 -12.50 2.80
CA THR A 11 7.91 -11.31 3.38
C THR A 11 7.27 -10.49 2.26
N ILE A 12 6.00 -10.13 2.45
CA ILE A 12 5.28 -9.20 1.59
C ILE A 12 4.91 -7.98 2.42
N ALA A 13 5.09 -6.78 1.87
CA ALA A 13 4.76 -5.53 2.52
C ALA A 13 3.78 -4.70 1.69
N PHE A 14 3.07 -3.80 2.34
CA PHE A 14 2.38 -2.68 1.74
C PHE A 14 2.80 -1.37 2.42
N TRP A 15 2.95 -0.31 1.65
CA TRP A 15 3.24 1.01 2.18
C TRP A 15 2.67 2.14 1.30
N ASN A 16 1.80 2.98 1.86
CA ASN A 16 1.51 4.28 1.27
C ASN A 16 2.72 5.18 1.51
N VAL A 17 3.38 5.60 0.44
CA VAL A 17 4.66 6.33 0.53
C VAL A 17 4.49 7.85 0.64
N GLU A 18 3.27 8.35 0.75
CA GLU A 18 2.93 9.78 0.84
C GLU A 18 3.51 10.57 -0.33
N ASN A 19 2.77 10.67 -1.44
CA ASN A 19 3.04 11.57 -2.56
C ASN A 19 4.46 11.43 -3.15
N LEU A 20 4.77 10.29 -3.75
CA LEU A 20 6.01 10.08 -4.49
C LEU A 20 5.86 10.67 -5.91
N PHE A 21 6.05 11.97 -6.04
CA PHE A 21 6.08 12.70 -7.28
C PHE A 21 7.52 12.92 -7.78
N ASP A 22 7.68 13.06 -9.09
CA ASP A 22 8.90 13.64 -9.66
C ASP A 22 8.88 15.18 -9.52
N THR A 23 9.62 15.93 -10.33
CA THR A 23 9.69 17.40 -10.22
C THR A 23 9.13 18.10 -11.44
N TRP A 24 8.47 17.36 -12.34
CA TRP A 24 7.92 17.89 -13.59
C TRP A 24 6.40 17.83 -13.55
N HIS A 25 5.78 18.88 -14.07
CA HIS A 25 4.32 18.95 -14.17
C HIS A 25 3.80 18.14 -15.35
N ASP A 26 2.90 17.20 -15.10
CA ASP A 26 2.07 16.58 -16.11
C ASP A 26 0.86 17.47 -16.40
N THR A 27 0.80 18.03 -17.62
CA THR A 27 -0.27 18.93 -18.02
C THR A 27 -1.67 18.31 -18.03
N LEU A 28 -1.79 16.99 -17.86
CA LEU A 28 -3.04 16.24 -17.80
C LEU A 28 -3.47 15.92 -16.35
N LYS A 29 -2.65 16.28 -15.36
CA LYS A 29 -2.84 15.97 -13.95
C LYS A 29 -2.80 17.23 -13.07
N ASP A 30 -3.38 17.15 -11.89
CA ASP A 30 -3.34 18.22 -10.87
C ASP A 30 -2.18 17.99 -9.88
N ASP A 31 -0.97 18.06 -10.42
CA ASP A 31 0.29 17.83 -9.69
C ASP A 31 1.15 19.08 -9.52
N CYS A 32 0.69 20.24 -9.99
CA CYS A 32 1.43 21.51 -9.98
C CYS A 32 2.08 21.83 -8.63
N ALA A 33 1.45 21.42 -7.52
CA ALA A 33 1.99 21.64 -6.18
C ALA A 33 3.33 20.92 -5.95
N PHE A 34 3.60 19.82 -6.68
CA PHE A 34 4.81 19.01 -6.57
C PHE A 34 5.88 19.36 -7.62
N THR A 35 5.97 20.63 -7.99
CA THR A 35 7.06 21.16 -8.79
C THR A 35 7.96 22.10 -7.97
N PRO A 36 9.16 22.44 -8.43
CA PRO A 36 10.04 23.39 -7.72
C PRO A 36 9.40 24.76 -7.48
N GLU A 37 8.57 25.24 -8.41
CA GLU A 37 7.84 26.50 -8.38
C GLU A 37 6.47 26.37 -7.71
N GLY A 38 5.97 25.15 -7.52
CA GLY A 38 4.67 24.87 -6.90
C GLY A 38 4.65 25.10 -5.38
N ASP A 39 3.47 25.04 -4.81
CA ASP A 39 3.23 25.37 -3.39
C ASP A 39 4.06 24.53 -2.41
N ASN A 40 4.35 23.29 -2.76
CA ASN A 40 5.18 22.41 -1.96
C ASN A 40 6.68 22.64 -2.17
N HIS A 41 7.09 23.49 -3.13
CA HIS A 41 8.50 23.68 -3.48
C HIS A 41 9.26 22.36 -3.64
N TRP A 42 8.70 21.44 -4.46
CA TRP A 42 9.21 20.08 -4.62
C TRP A 42 10.42 20.03 -5.52
N THR A 43 11.59 20.36 -4.94
CA THR A 43 12.86 20.41 -5.67
C THR A 43 13.47 19.02 -5.87
N SER A 44 14.37 18.89 -6.84
CA SER A 44 15.14 17.65 -7.09
C SER A 44 15.86 17.14 -5.83
N ARG A 45 16.32 18.05 -4.94
CA ARG A 45 16.91 17.65 -3.65
C ARG A 45 15.90 16.94 -2.76
N ARG A 46 14.67 17.45 -2.64
CA ARG A 46 13.60 16.85 -1.84
C ARG A 46 13.15 15.52 -2.45
N TYR A 47 13.04 15.45 -3.76
CA TYR A 47 12.75 14.24 -4.50
C TYR A 47 13.78 13.14 -4.21
N HIS A 48 15.08 13.41 -4.38
CA HIS A 48 16.12 12.43 -4.12
C HIS A 48 16.21 12.03 -2.63
N ASP A 49 15.93 12.96 -1.72
CA ASP A 49 15.84 12.66 -0.29
C ASP A 49 14.69 11.69 0.01
N LYS A 50 13.53 11.90 -0.61
CA LYS A 50 12.38 11.00 -0.54
C LYS A 50 12.70 9.60 -1.07
N GLN A 51 13.31 9.50 -2.25
CA GLN A 51 13.76 8.25 -2.85
C GLN A 51 14.70 7.48 -1.89
N ASN A 52 15.68 8.19 -1.30
CA ASN A 52 16.62 7.60 -0.34
C ASN A 52 15.91 7.12 0.94
N LYS A 53 14.88 7.81 1.40
CA LYS A 53 14.09 7.42 2.58
C LYS A 53 13.25 6.17 2.30
N ILE A 54 12.63 6.08 1.14
CA ILE A 54 11.94 4.87 0.71
C ILE A 54 12.92 3.69 0.67
N PHE A 55 14.08 3.86 0.02
CA PHE A 55 15.13 2.85 0.03
C PHE A 55 15.52 2.41 1.45
N LYS A 56 15.78 3.35 2.37
CA LYS A 56 16.17 3.05 3.77
C LYS A 56 15.08 2.25 4.50
N THR A 57 13.81 2.59 4.27
CA THR A 57 12.68 1.86 4.87
C THR A 57 12.60 0.44 4.34
N ILE A 58 12.73 0.24 3.03
CA ILE A 58 12.77 -1.09 2.40
C ILE A 58 13.93 -1.93 2.94
N ALA A 59 15.11 -1.32 3.11
CA ALA A 59 16.26 -1.98 3.70
C ALA A 59 16.02 -2.39 5.15
N ALA A 60 15.39 -1.54 5.95
CA ALA A 60 15.05 -1.82 7.34
C ALA A 60 13.98 -2.91 7.48
N MET A 61 13.06 -3.05 6.51
CA MET A 61 12.12 -4.17 6.39
C MET A 61 12.77 -5.50 5.96
N GLN A 62 14.11 -5.53 5.81
CA GLN A 62 14.87 -6.71 5.41
C GLN A 62 14.54 -7.23 4.01
N TRP A 63 14.28 -6.32 3.07
CA TRP A 63 14.11 -6.64 1.65
C TRP A 63 12.92 -7.55 1.34
N PRO A 64 11.67 -7.13 1.60
CA PRO A 64 10.49 -7.91 1.25
C PRO A 64 10.53 -8.37 -0.21
N VAL A 65 10.05 -9.57 -0.48
CA VAL A 65 10.02 -10.12 -1.85
C VAL A 65 9.09 -9.30 -2.74
N VAL A 66 7.98 -8.84 -2.16
CA VAL A 66 6.99 -7.99 -2.82
C VAL A 66 6.62 -6.82 -1.91
N ILE A 67 6.44 -5.64 -2.49
CA ILE A 67 5.98 -4.44 -1.79
C ILE A 67 4.90 -3.78 -2.64
N GLY A 68 3.65 -3.80 -2.17
CA GLY A 68 2.60 -2.94 -2.70
C GLY A 68 2.84 -1.50 -2.26
N MET A 69 2.66 -0.56 -3.15
CA MET A 69 2.83 0.86 -2.88
C MET A 69 1.59 1.64 -3.31
N ALA A 70 1.28 2.70 -2.61
CA ALA A 70 0.28 3.70 -2.99
C ALA A 70 0.89 5.10 -2.98
N GLU A 71 0.23 6.03 -3.68
CA GLU A 71 0.68 7.41 -3.89
C GLU A 71 2.00 7.49 -4.67
N VAL A 72 2.10 6.70 -5.72
CA VAL A 72 3.19 6.72 -6.69
C VAL A 72 2.69 7.42 -7.95
N GLU A 73 3.45 8.38 -8.45
CA GLU A 73 3.03 9.17 -9.60
C GLU A 73 3.11 8.38 -10.92
N ASN A 74 4.28 7.85 -11.24
CA ASN A 74 4.53 7.30 -12.58
C ASN A 74 5.69 6.28 -12.60
N ASP A 75 5.93 5.71 -13.78
CA ASP A 75 7.06 4.80 -14.03
C ASP A 75 8.42 5.44 -13.79
N HIS A 76 8.55 6.76 -13.99
CA HIS A 76 9.83 7.44 -13.85
C HIS A 76 10.30 7.40 -12.40
N VAL A 77 9.44 7.72 -11.44
CA VAL A 77 9.80 7.70 -10.02
C VAL A 77 10.15 6.28 -9.53
N LEU A 78 9.48 5.26 -10.06
CA LEU A 78 9.77 3.85 -9.73
C LEU A 78 11.09 3.38 -10.35
N ARG A 79 11.35 3.79 -11.59
CA ARG A 79 12.62 3.50 -12.28
C ARG A 79 13.79 4.14 -11.54
N ASP A 80 13.64 5.38 -11.09
CA ASP A 80 14.65 6.07 -10.28
C ASP A 80 14.85 5.36 -8.96
N LEU A 81 13.78 4.96 -8.27
CA LEU A 81 13.87 4.22 -7.02
C LEU A 81 14.65 2.91 -7.21
N CYS A 82 14.33 2.13 -8.24
CA CYS A 82 14.96 0.83 -8.48
C CYS A 82 16.39 0.93 -9.02
N ARG A 83 16.74 1.99 -9.78
CA ARG A 83 18.00 2.07 -10.54
C ARG A 83 18.97 3.13 -10.02
N ASN A 84 18.46 4.22 -9.46
CA ASN A 84 19.29 5.36 -9.03
C ASN A 84 19.51 5.41 -7.50
N THR A 85 18.84 4.51 -6.74
CA THR A 85 19.15 4.25 -5.34
C THR A 85 19.96 2.96 -5.17
N PRO A 86 20.46 2.65 -3.95
CA PRO A 86 21.11 1.37 -3.70
C PRO A 86 20.20 0.14 -3.89
N LEU A 87 18.88 0.28 -4.06
CA LEU A 87 17.97 -0.82 -4.44
C LEU A 87 18.40 -1.54 -5.72
N ARG A 88 19.13 -0.86 -6.63
CA ARG A 88 19.70 -1.48 -7.85
C ARG A 88 20.54 -2.74 -7.57
N LYS A 89 21.13 -2.83 -6.38
CA LYS A 89 21.94 -3.99 -5.97
C LYS A 89 21.11 -5.16 -5.45
N MET A 90 19.84 -4.92 -5.15
CA MET A 90 18.91 -5.88 -4.54
C MET A 90 18.02 -6.57 -5.56
N GLY A 91 18.11 -6.20 -6.84
CA GLY A 91 17.39 -6.83 -7.93
C GLY A 91 15.89 -6.48 -7.99
N TYR A 92 15.47 -5.36 -7.40
CA TYR A 92 14.08 -4.92 -7.51
C TYR A 92 13.75 -4.44 -8.93
N ASP A 93 12.52 -4.76 -9.33
CA ASP A 93 11.81 -4.20 -10.48
C ASP A 93 10.38 -3.88 -10.07
N PHE A 94 9.55 -3.38 -10.97
CA PHE A 94 8.21 -2.92 -10.61
C PHE A 94 7.15 -3.24 -11.66
N VAL A 95 5.89 -3.21 -11.22
CA VAL A 95 4.69 -3.15 -12.05
C VAL A 95 3.93 -1.89 -11.68
N HIS A 96 3.54 -1.13 -12.70
CA HIS A 96 2.74 0.08 -12.56
C HIS A 96 1.88 0.26 -13.81
N PHE A 97 0.72 0.84 -13.64
CA PHE A 97 -0.16 1.29 -14.70
C PHE A 97 -0.79 2.62 -14.28
N GLU A 98 -0.87 3.55 -15.21
CA GLU A 98 -1.58 4.81 -15.02
C GLU A 98 -3.07 4.56 -14.78
N SER A 99 -3.66 5.33 -13.89
CA SER A 99 -5.10 5.34 -13.61
C SER A 99 -5.73 6.70 -13.89
N PRO A 100 -7.05 6.80 -13.94
CA PRO A 100 -7.74 8.07 -14.17
C PRO A 100 -7.75 9.02 -12.97
N ASP A 101 -6.96 8.78 -11.92
CA ASP A 101 -6.85 9.71 -10.78
C ASP A 101 -6.38 11.09 -11.24
N GLN A 102 -7.10 12.13 -10.82
CA GLN A 102 -6.84 13.50 -11.24
C GLN A 102 -5.51 14.07 -10.72
N ARG A 103 -5.05 13.62 -9.54
CA ARG A 103 -3.78 14.03 -8.97
C ARG A 103 -2.59 13.35 -9.61
N GLY A 104 -2.83 12.27 -10.39
CA GLY A 104 -1.77 11.46 -10.99
C GLY A 104 -1.03 10.61 -9.97
N ILE A 105 -1.75 9.99 -9.04
CA ILE A 105 -1.16 9.04 -8.10
C ILE A 105 -1.81 7.67 -8.25
N ASP A 106 -1.00 6.64 -8.27
CA ASP A 106 -1.40 5.29 -8.57
C ASP A 106 -0.95 4.27 -7.52
N CYS A 107 -1.40 3.02 -7.73
CA CYS A 107 -0.86 1.86 -7.07
C CYS A 107 0.31 1.30 -7.88
N ALA A 108 1.34 0.82 -7.17
CA ALA A 108 2.47 0.14 -7.78
C ALA A 108 2.84 -1.11 -6.98
N LEU A 109 3.61 -1.99 -7.61
CA LEU A 109 4.15 -3.17 -6.95
C LEU A 109 5.64 -3.27 -7.28
N LEU A 110 6.49 -3.21 -6.23
CA LEU A 110 7.89 -3.57 -6.34
C LEU A 110 8.06 -5.07 -6.07
N TYR A 111 8.96 -5.72 -6.78
CA TYR A 111 9.27 -7.14 -6.57
C TYR A 111 10.73 -7.44 -6.79
N ARG A 112 11.26 -8.46 -6.10
CA ARG A 112 12.64 -8.92 -6.28
C ARG A 112 12.70 -10.00 -7.37
N LYS A 113 13.46 -9.71 -8.44
CA LYS A 113 13.77 -10.69 -9.49
C LYS A 113 14.42 -11.94 -8.90
N GLY A 114 14.00 -13.10 -9.38
CA GLY A 114 14.46 -14.39 -8.89
C GLY A 114 13.82 -14.87 -7.59
N SER A 115 13.06 -14.00 -6.91
CA SER A 115 12.23 -14.40 -5.76
C SER A 115 10.74 -14.24 -6.04
N PHE A 116 10.38 -13.51 -7.10
CA PHE A 116 9.03 -13.40 -7.63
C PHE A 116 9.07 -13.33 -9.15
N GLU A 117 8.29 -14.20 -9.79
CA GLU A 117 8.11 -14.23 -11.24
C GLU A 117 6.68 -13.82 -11.58
N ILE A 118 6.52 -12.81 -12.45
CA ILE A 118 5.21 -12.32 -12.87
C ILE A 118 4.67 -13.25 -13.96
N LEU A 119 3.44 -13.72 -13.78
CA LEU A 119 2.68 -14.47 -14.78
C LEU A 119 1.76 -13.55 -15.58
N GLU A 120 1.09 -12.62 -14.88
CA GLU A 120 0.20 -11.64 -15.47
C GLU A 120 0.13 -10.37 -14.61
N ALA A 121 -0.15 -9.24 -15.25
CA ALA A 121 -0.40 -7.98 -14.56
C ALA A 121 -1.38 -7.12 -15.36
N ARG A 122 -2.30 -6.45 -14.68
CA ARG A 122 -3.27 -5.51 -15.28
C ARG A 122 -3.90 -4.62 -14.22
N ASN A 123 -4.51 -3.53 -14.67
CA ASN A 123 -5.47 -2.80 -13.86
C ASN A 123 -6.84 -3.49 -13.86
N ILE A 124 -7.55 -3.39 -12.74
CA ILE A 124 -8.98 -3.60 -12.62
C ILE A 124 -9.62 -2.23 -12.48
N TYR A 125 -10.33 -1.81 -13.53
CA TYR A 125 -10.90 -0.47 -13.60
C TYR A 125 -11.94 -0.24 -12.51
N VAL A 126 -11.80 0.89 -11.83
CA VAL A 126 -12.73 1.36 -10.81
C VAL A 126 -13.44 2.60 -11.35
N SER A 127 -14.66 2.45 -11.80
CA SER A 127 -15.48 3.57 -12.29
C SER A 127 -16.95 3.30 -12.05
N ASP A 128 -17.69 4.36 -11.76
CA ASP A 128 -19.14 4.39 -11.90
C ASP A 128 -19.48 5.47 -12.94
N THR A 129 -19.68 5.02 -14.17
CA THR A 129 -19.95 5.92 -15.31
C THR A 129 -21.29 6.63 -15.16
N ALA A 130 -22.25 6.06 -14.40
CA ALA A 130 -23.56 6.67 -14.17
C ALA A 130 -23.44 7.87 -13.22
N GLU A 131 -22.50 7.82 -12.26
CA GLU A 131 -22.24 8.91 -11.32
C GLU A 131 -21.03 9.79 -11.74
N GLY A 132 -20.37 9.46 -12.86
CA GLY A 132 -19.15 10.17 -13.30
C GLY A 132 -17.96 9.98 -12.36
N PHE A 133 -17.95 8.89 -11.59
CA PHE A 133 -16.89 8.59 -10.65
C PHE A 133 -15.73 7.86 -11.32
N TYR A 134 -14.56 8.44 -11.17
CA TYR A 134 -13.27 7.87 -11.60
C TYR A 134 -12.27 8.02 -10.46
N THR A 135 -11.48 6.97 -10.22
CA THR A 135 -10.45 6.97 -9.16
C THR A 135 -9.30 6.05 -9.55
N ARG A 136 -8.39 5.82 -8.62
CA ARG A 136 -7.30 4.85 -8.81
C ARG A 136 -7.87 3.46 -9.04
N ASP A 137 -7.33 2.79 -10.04
CA ASP A 137 -7.65 1.39 -10.32
C ASP A 137 -7.01 0.46 -9.29
N LEU A 138 -7.54 -0.76 -9.17
CA LEU A 138 -6.85 -1.80 -8.42
C LEU A 138 -5.74 -2.39 -9.29
N LEU A 139 -4.53 -2.43 -8.79
CA LEU A 139 -3.43 -3.10 -9.47
C LEU A 139 -3.49 -4.60 -9.16
N PHE A 140 -3.71 -5.40 -10.18
CA PHE A 140 -3.70 -6.86 -10.09
C PHE A 140 -2.39 -7.42 -10.65
N VAL A 141 -1.75 -8.32 -9.89
CA VAL A 141 -0.54 -9.04 -10.30
C VAL A 141 -0.64 -10.50 -9.87
N GLY A 142 -0.64 -11.40 -10.84
CA GLY A 142 -0.47 -12.84 -10.62
C GLY A 142 0.98 -13.25 -10.81
N GLY A 143 1.50 -14.09 -9.93
CA GLY A 143 2.90 -14.52 -10.01
C GLY A 143 3.22 -15.72 -9.14
N VAL A 144 4.50 -16.07 -9.11
CA VAL A 144 5.05 -17.18 -8.34
C VAL A 144 6.13 -16.65 -7.39
N LEU A 145 5.95 -16.87 -6.10
CA LEU A 145 6.98 -16.70 -5.09
C LEU A 145 7.96 -17.87 -5.15
N ILE A 146 9.25 -17.60 -5.11
CA ILE A 146 10.31 -18.60 -5.19
C ILE A 146 11.32 -18.34 -4.07
N ASP A 147 11.58 -19.35 -3.23
CA ASP A 147 12.58 -19.25 -2.16
C ASP A 147 13.97 -19.71 -2.65
N THR A 148 14.97 -19.54 -1.80
CA THR A 148 16.36 -19.93 -2.10
C THR A 148 16.57 -21.44 -2.19
N ALA A 149 15.63 -22.25 -1.69
CA ALA A 149 15.66 -23.70 -1.78
C ALA A 149 14.93 -24.23 -3.03
N GLY A 150 14.28 -23.32 -3.81
CA GLY A 150 13.51 -23.68 -5.00
C GLY A 150 12.05 -24.05 -4.71
N ASN A 151 11.55 -23.88 -3.46
CA ASN A 151 10.14 -24.01 -3.20
C ASN A 151 9.39 -22.82 -3.82
N SER A 152 8.17 -23.08 -4.29
CA SER A 152 7.36 -22.07 -4.96
C SER A 152 5.92 -22.07 -4.47
N ASP A 153 5.29 -20.90 -4.51
CA ASP A 153 3.87 -20.70 -4.20
C ASP A 153 3.26 -19.70 -5.19
N THR A 154 2.19 -20.10 -5.85
CA THR A 154 1.46 -19.22 -6.75
C THR A 154 0.63 -18.24 -5.94
N CYS A 155 0.69 -16.95 -6.28
CA CYS A 155 -0.09 -15.94 -5.61
C CYS A 155 -0.69 -14.90 -6.57
N TYR A 156 -1.84 -14.37 -6.15
CA TYR A 156 -2.55 -13.28 -6.81
C TYR A 156 -2.64 -12.11 -5.84
N LEU A 157 -2.11 -10.98 -6.25
CA LEU A 157 -1.94 -9.78 -5.43
C LEU A 157 -2.81 -8.66 -5.99
N LEU A 158 -3.54 -7.98 -5.11
CA LEU A 158 -4.34 -6.80 -5.44
C LEU A 158 -3.87 -5.63 -4.58
N VAL A 159 -3.27 -4.63 -5.21
CA VAL A 159 -2.87 -3.40 -4.52
C VAL A 159 -3.97 -2.36 -4.69
N ASN A 160 -4.35 -1.73 -3.58
CA ASN A 160 -5.50 -0.85 -3.47
C ASN A 160 -5.11 0.51 -2.91
N HIS A 161 -5.77 1.57 -3.38
CA HIS A 161 -5.78 2.88 -2.72
C HIS A 161 -7.15 3.52 -2.89
N TRP A 162 -7.98 3.47 -1.85
CA TRP A 162 -9.37 3.91 -1.90
C TRP A 162 -9.52 5.41 -1.65
N PRO A 163 -10.67 6.03 -2.01
CA PRO A 163 -10.96 7.44 -1.75
C PRO A 163 -10.84 7.81 -0.28
N SER A 164 -10.20 8.95 0.00
CA SER A 164 -9.97 9.43 1.35
C SER A 164 -11.26 9.84 2.05
N LYS A 165 -11.24 9.83 3.40
CA LYS A 165 -12.40 10.24 4.24
C LYS A 165 -12.81 11.70 4.06
N ARG A 166 -11.98 12.53 3.43
CA ARG A 166 -12.28 13.97 3.21
C ARG A 166 -13.50 14.21 2.32
N GLY A 167 -13.84 13.26 1.46
CA GLY A 167 -15.03 13.33 0.60
C GLY A 167 -16.37 13.03 1.32
N GLY A 168 -16.37 12.80 2.64
CA GLY A 168 -17.58 12.57 3.44
C GLY A 168 -18.39 11.36 2.97
N ALA A 169 -19.74 11.50 2.96
CA ALA A 169 -20.66 10.42 2.62
C ALA A 169 -20.53 9.92 1.17
N GLU A 170 -20.13 10.78 0.25
CA GLU A 170 -19.87 10.38 -1.14
C GLU A 170 -18.67 9.45 -1.23
N ALA A 171 -17.55 9.82 -0.59
CA ALA A 171 -16.37 8.95 -0.54
C ALA A 171 -16.67 7.61 0.16
N GLU A 172 -17.59 7.58 1.14
CA GLU A 172 -18.02 6.31 1.76
C GLU A 172 -18.76 5.42 0.77
N ARG A 173 -19.69 5.97 -0.03
CA ARG A 173 -20.35 5.20 -1.10
C ARG A 173 -19.35 4.65 -2.11
N HIS A 174 -18.37 5.47 -2.52
CA HIS A 174 -17.32 5.03 -3.44
C HIS A 174 -16.47 3.92 -2.82
N ARG A 175 -16.06 4.02 -1.56
CA ARG A 175 -15.35 2.94 -0.87
C ARG A 175 -16.18 1.65 -0.81
N MET A 176 -17.51 1.76 -0.58
CA MET A 176 -18.40 0.61 -0.60
C MET A 176 -18.44 -0.06 -1.99
N THR A 177 -18.53 0.71 -3.06
CA THR A 177 -18.51 0.20 -4.45
C THR A 177 -17.20 -0.54 -4.73
N ILE A 178 -16.06 0.04 -4.32
CA ILE A 178 -14.75 -0.59 -4.49
C ILE A 178 -14.64 -1.87 -3.64
N ALA A 179 -15.15 -1.85 -2.41
CA ALA A 179 -15.15 -3.02 -1.54
C ALA A 179 -15.92 -4.19 -2.15
N GLN A 180 -17.08 -3.92 -2.75
CA GLN A 180 -17.88 -4.95 -3.43
C GLN A 180 -17.16 -5.50 -4.67
N LEU A 181 -16.54 -4.64 -5.48
CA LEU A 181 -15.70 -5.04 -6.62
C LEU A 181 -14.54 -5.92 -6.17
N LEU A 182 -13.81 -5.48 -5.12
CA LEU A 182 -12.70 -6.23 -4.55
C LEU A 182 -13.15 -7.60 -4.03
N ARG A 183 -14.25 -7.65 -3.26
CA ARG A 183 -14.82 -8.91 -2.76
C ARG A 183 -15.16 -9.87 -3.88
N HIS A 184 -15.84 -9.40 -4.93
CA HIS A 184 -16.17 -10.20 -6.10
C HIS A 184 -14.91 -10.74 -6.80
N THR A 185 -13.88 -9.90 -6.92
CA THR A 185 -12.60 -10.28 -7.53
C THR A 185 -11.88 -11.35 -6.69
N LEU A 186 -11.79 -11.17 -5.38
CA LEU A 186 -11.18 -12.13 -4.46
C LEU A 186 -11.87 -13.49 -4.53
N ASP A 187 -13.20 -13.50 -4.46
CA ASP A 187 -14.01 -14.71 -4.55
C ASP A 187 -13.86 -15.43 -5.90
N SER A 188 -13.80 -14.68 -7.01
CA SER A 188 -13.54 -15.23 -8.34
C SER A 188 -12.16 -15.89 -8.43
N LEU A 189 -11.11 -15.24 -7.91
CA LEU A 189 -9.75 -15.76 -7.86
C LEU A 189 -9.67 -17.04 -7.00
N GLN A 190 -10.28 -17.03 -5.82
CA GLN A 190 -10.31 -18.18 -4.92
C GLN A 190 -10.97 -19.40 -5.57
N ARG A 191 -12.08 -19.21 -6.32
CA ARG A 191 -12.75 -20.30 -7.03
C ARG A 191 -11.93 -20.82 -8.21
N SER A 192 -11.31 -19.93 -8.97
CA SER A 192 -10.54 -20.29 -10.16
C SER A 192 -9.18 -20.91 -9.80
N HIS A 193 -8.60 -20.51 -8.67
CA HIS A 193 -7.26 -20.90 -8.23
C HIS A 193 -7.24 -21.30 -6.75
N PRO A 194 -7.95 -22.38 -6.35
CA PRO A 194 -8.17 -22.72 -4.93
C PRO A 194 -6.89 -23.05 -4.15
N ALA A 195 -5.81 -23.44 -4.83
CA ALA A 195 -4.51 -23.72 -4.19
C ALA A 195 -3.63 -22.49 -4.06
N ALA A 196 -3.87 -21.44 -4.83
CA ALA A 196 -3.03 -20.23 -4.81
C ALA A 196 -3.32 -19.37 -3.57
N MET A 197 -2.31 -18.62 -3.15
CA MET A 197 -2.51 -17.54 -2.20
C MET A 197 -3.19 -16.36 -2.92
N VAL A 198 -4.24 -15.81 -2.32
CA VAL A 198 -4.87 -14.57 -2.79
C VAL A 198 -4.75 -13.53 -1.69
N LEU A 199 -4.15 -12.38 -2.01
CA LEU A 199 -3.87 -11.30 -1.06
C LEU A 199 -4.31 -9.96 -1.64
N ALA A 200 -5.22 -9.26 -0.95
CA ALA A 200 -5.45 -7.84 -1.16
C ALA A 200 -4.72 -7.04 -0.08
N MET A 201 -4.02 -6.00 -0.49
CA MET A 201 -3.31 -5.07 0.38
C MET A 201 -3.52 -3.64 -0.11
N GLY A 202 -3.47 -2.67 0.79
CA GLY A 202 -3.66 -1.29 0.35
C GLY A 202 -4.03 -0.33 1.46
N ASP A 203 -4.00 0.96 1.12
CA ASP A 203 -4.66 2.00 1.87
C ASP A 203 -6.16 2.03 1.49
N PHE A 204 -6.97 1.39 2.32
CA PHE A 204 -8.42 1.32 2.11
C PHE A 204 -9.14 2.58 2.62
N ASN A 205 -8.39 3.51 3.24
CA ASN A 205 -8.98 4.66 3.91
C ASN A 205 -10.16 4.29 4.84
N ALA A 206 -10.17 3.04 5.30
CA ALA A 206 -11.18 2.45 6.18
C ALA A 206 -10.55 1.41 7.10
N SER A 207 -10.87 1.48 8.38
CA SER A 207 -10.48 0.48 9.38
C SER A 207 -11.38 -0.76 9.30
N SER A 208 -10.98 -1.85 9.95
CA SER A 208 -11.69 -3.15 9.90
C SER A 208 -13.14 -3.10 10.37
N ASP A 209 -13.50 -2.15 11.23
CA ASP A 209 -14.84 -1.93 11.78
C ASP A 209 -15.71 -0.96 10.95
N GLU A 210 -15.12 -0.26 9.97
CA GLU A 210 -15.87 0.68 9.12
C GLU A 210 -16.65 -0.06 8.02
N GLU A 211 -17.74 0.54 7.55
CA GLU A 211 -18.77 -0.10 6.74
C GLU A 211 -18.24 -0.74 5.46
N ALA A 212 -17.36 -0.05 4.74
CA ALA A 212 -16.78 -0.58 3.52
C ALA A 212 -15.97 -1.88 3.75
N VAL A 213 -15.26 -2.01 4.88
CA VAL A 213 -14.51 -3.23 5.21
C VAL A 213 -15.41 -4.26 5.88
N SER A 214 -16.17 -3.85 6.93
CA SER A 214 -16.99 -4.78 7.70
C SER A 214 -18.13 -5.38 6.88
N HIS A 215 -18.90 -4.57 6.17
CA HIS A 215 -20.06 -5.02 5.37
C HIS A 215 -19.67 -5.24 3.90
N GLY A 216 -18.96 -4.30 3.28
CA GLY A 216 -18.58 -4.38 1.87
C GLY A 216 -17.73 -5.62 1.56
N LEU A 217 -16.73 -5.90 2.37
CA LEU A 217 -15.88 -7.10 2.25
C LEU A 217 -16.39 -8.30 3.08
N GLY A 218 -17.47 -8.14 3.86
CA GLY A 218 -18.11 -9.22 4.58
C GLY A 218 -17.47 -9.59 5.92
N PHE A 219 -16.73 -8.70 6.58
CA PHE A 219 -16.07 -8.95 7.87
C PHE A 219 -16.89 -8.52 9.11
N ALA A 220 -18.19 -8.21 8.95
CA ALA A 220 -19.05 -7.80 10.07
C ALA A 220 -19.11 -8.81 11.23
N GLY A 221 -18.87 -10.11 10.94
CA GLY A 221 -18.82 -11.18 11.92
C GLY A 221 -17.46 -11.42 12.57
N GLY A 222 -16.43 -10.68 12.24
CA GLY A 222 -15.07 -10.84 12.79
C GLY A 222 -13.96 -10.95 11.75
N LYS A 223 -12.84 -11.58 12.14
CA LYS A 223 -11.61 -11.65 11.34
C LYS A 223 -11.73 -12.46 10.03
N LYS A 224 -12.70 -13.35 9.92
CA LYS A 224 -12.90 -14.21 8.74
C LYS A 224 -14.26 -13.96 8.14
N ASN A 225 -14.30 -13.75 6.82
CA ASN A 225 -15.55 -13.56 6.08
C ASN A 225 -16.14 -14.92 5.62
N PRO A 226 -17.42 -14.95 5.16
CA PRO A 226 -18.06 -16.18 4.67
C PRO A 226 -17.36 -16.81 3.45
N ASP A 227 -16.65 -15.99 2.66
CA ASP A 227 -15.96 -16.43 1.44
C ASP A 227 -14.57 -17.08 1.74
N GLY A 228 -14.19 -17.13 3.03
CA GLY A 228 -12.98 -17.81 3.50
C GLY A 228 -11.75 -16.92 3.66
N PHE A 229 -11.88 -15.61 3.42
CA PHE A 229 -10.80 -14.65 3.61
C PHE A 229 -10.66 -14.20 5.04
N TYR A 230 -9.42 -13.86 5.43
CA TYR A 230 -9.06 -13.32 6.73
C TYR A 230 -8.67 -11.85 6.59
N ASN A 231 -9.25 -10.96 7.40
CA ASN A 231 -8.71 -9.63 7.62
C ASN A 231 -7.58 -9.75 8.66
N LEU A 232 -6.35 -9.67 8.19
CA LEU A 232 -5.17 -9.86 9.03
C LEU A 232 -4.99 -8.71 10.03
N MET A 233 -5.45 -7.49 9.67
CA MET A 233 -5.35 -6.30 10.51
C MET A 233 -6.32 -6.31 11.71
N TYR A 234 -7.27 -7.24 11.74
CA TYR A 234 -8.28 -7.34 12.79
C TYR A 234 -7.67 -7.50 14.21
N HIS A 235 -6.48 -8.06 14.30
CA HIS A 235 -5.79 -8.34 15.56
C HIS A 235 -4.82 -7.25 16.01
N ILE A 236 -4.63 -6.19 15.24
CA ILE A 236 -3.78 -5.08 15.69
C ILE A 236 -4.43 -4.43 16.92
N PRO A 237 -3.70 -4.29 18.02
CA PRO A 237 -4.26 -3.76 19.27
C PRO A 237 -4.81 -2.34 19.10
N ARG A 238 -5.85 -2.02 19.86
CA ARG A 238 -6.34 -0.64 19.92
C ARG A 238 -5.24 0.29 20.44
N GLY A 239 -5.06 1.42 19.78
CA GLY A 239 -3.98 2.36 20.07
C GLY A 239 -2.70 2.11 19.28
N GLU A 240 -2.70 1.08 18.43
CA GLU A 240 -1.68 0.83 17.41
C GLU A 240 -2.31 0.96 16.03
N GLY A 241 -1.51 1.24 15.00
CA GLY A 241 -2.00 1.37 13.63
C GLY A 241 -0.92 1.83 12.67
N SER A 242 -1.26 1.85 11.41
CA SER A 242 -0.39 2.33 10.33
C SER A 242 -0.51 3.83 10.09
N TYR A 243 -1.59 4.46 10.53
CA TYR A 243 -1.89 5.88 10.34
C TYR A 243 -2.34 6.53 11.65
N LYS A 244 -1.92 7.78 11.89
CA LYS A 244 -2.38 8.55 13.05
C LYS A 244 -3.09 9.83 12.65
N TYR A 245 -4.33 9.97 13.09
CA TYR A 245 -5.09 11.22 12.97
C TYR A 245 -5.44 11.75 14.35
N GLN A 246 -4.97 12.96 14.66
CA GLN A 246 -5.05 13.55 16.00
C GLN A 246 -4.40 12.65 17.06
N ASP A 247 -5.14 12.20 18.07
CA ASP A 247 -4.67 11.29 19.12
C ASP A 247 -4.97 9.80 18.82
N ASN A 248 -5.65 9.53 17.69
CA ASN A 248 -6.12 8.17 17.35
C ASN A 248 -5.22 7.51 16.30
N TRP A 249 -4.67 6.35 16.65
CA TRP A 249 -4.08 5.43 15.70
C TRP A 249 -5.17 4.58 15.05
N SER A 250 -5.05 4.34 13.76
CA SER A 250 -5.97 3.50 12.99
C SER A 250 -5.23 2.63 11.97
N CYS A 251 -5.77 1.45 11.72
CA CYS A 251 -5.33 0.57 10.65
C CYS A 251 -6.20 0.81 9.43
N ILE A 252 -5.89 1.83 8.63
CA ILE A 252 -6.56 2.08 7.36
C ILE A 252 -5.84 1.40 6.19
N ASP A 253 -4.61 0.99 6.41
CA ASP A 253 -3.87 0.09 5.53
C ASP A 253 -4.26 -1.35 5.88
N GLN A 254 -4.86 -2.07 4.93
CA GLN A 254 -5.43 -3.39 5.14
C GLN A 254 -4.61 -4.48 4.44
N MET A 255 -4.63 -5.67 5.05
CA MET A 255 -4.11 -6.91 4.49
C MET A 255 -5.19 -7.98 4.62
N ILE A 256 -5.70 -8.48 3.48
CA ILE A 256 -6.79 -9.48 3.43
C ILE A 256 -6.31 -10.66 2.59
N ALA A 257 -6.28 -11.84 3.19
CA ALA A 257 -5.76 -13.04 2.55
C ALA A 257 -6.70 -14.25 2.73
N ASN A 258 -6.65 -15.20 1.79
CA ASN A 258 -7.32 -16.50 1.90
C ASN A 258 -6.59 -17.47 2.85
N ARG A 259 -5.51 -17.02 3.50
CA ARG A 259 -4.74 -17.75 4.52
C ARG A 259 -4.65 -16.91 5.77
N GLU A 260 -4.67 -17.56 6.93
CA GLU A 260 -4.41 -16.88 8.20
C GLU A 260 -2.89 -16.72 8.35
N LEU A 261 -2.41 -15.48 8.31
CA LEU A 261 -1.00 -15.12 8.34
C LEU A 261 -0.74 -14.11 9.46
N SER A 262 0.49 -14.10 9.97
CA SER A 262 0.93 -13.08 10.91
C SER A 262 1.16 -11.76 10.18
N VAL A 263 0.64 -10.68 10.75
CA VAL A 263 0.81 -9.32 10.25
C VAL A 263 1.46 -8.45 11.33
N GLU A 264 2.27 -7.50 10.92
CA GLU A 264 2.84 -6.47 11.79
C GLU A 264 2.78 -5.09 11.13
N VAL A 265 2.62 -4.05 11.95
CA VAL A 265 2.87 -2.67 11.56
C VAL A 265 4.35 -2.39 11.83
N PHE A 266 5.12 -2.10 10.79
CA PHE A 266 6.55 -1.84 10.90
C PHE A 266 6.80 -0.41 11.35
N ALA A 267 7.11 -0.24 12.64
CA ALA A 267 7.18 1.05 13.31
C ALA A 267 8.55 1.32 14.00
N PRO A 268 9.69 1.24 13.27
CA PRO A 268 10.98 1.55 13.87
C PRO A 268 11.08 3.05 14.23
N ASP A 269 11.96 3.38 15.16
CA ASP A 269 12.10 4.72 15.71
C ASP A 269 12.30 5.81 14.65
N PHE A 270 13.01 5.53 13.56
CA PHE A 270 13.29 6.51 12.51
C PHE A 270 12.06 6.88 11.66
N LEU A 271 11.01 6.04 11.64
CA LEU A 271 9.73 6.35 10.98
C LEU A 271 8.79 7.18 11.86
N LEU A 272 9.16 7.46 13.10
CA LEU A 272 8.30 8.08 14.09
C LEU A 272 8.94 9.35 14.64
N VAL A 273 8.09 10.34 14.96
CA VAL A 273 8.46 11.56 15.68
C VAL A 273 7.50 11.82 16.83
N ASP A 274 7.91 12.63 17.81
CA ASP A 274 7.04 13.05 18.88
C ASP A 274 5.87 13.90 18.36
N ASP A 275 4.67 13.56 18.78
CA ASP A 275 3.50 14.38 18.50
C ASP A 275 3.31 15.45 19.56
N LYS A 276 3.83 16.65 19.30
CA LYS A 276 3.77 17.80 20.22
C LYS A 276 2.33 18.29 20.48
N LYS A 277 1.38 17.94 19.63
CA LYS A 277 -0.02 18.43 19.73
C LYS A 277 -0.93 17.44 20.45
N TYR A 278 -0.78 16.14 20.15
CA TYR A 278 -1.71 15.11 20.61
C TYR A 278 -1.05 14.04 21.48
N MET A 279 0.15 14.29 21.97
CA MET A 279 0.95 13.37 22.79
C MET A 279 1.39 12.08 22.07
N GLY A 280 2.36 11.39 22.65
CA GLY A 280 2.92 10.19 22.10
C GLY A 280 3.68 10.41 20.80
N ARG A 281 3.73 9.40 19.95
CA ARG A 281 4.46 9.44 18.68
C ARG A 281 3.48 9.39 17.50
N LYS A 282 3.96 9.82 16.35
CA LYS A 282 3.23 9.75 15.06
C LYS A 282 4.20 9.46 13.93
N PRO A 283 3.71 9.00 12.75
CA PRO A 283 4.55 8.84 11.57
C PRO A 283 5.27 10.15 11.23
N PHE A 284 6.53 10.03 10.84
CA PHE A 284 7.34 11.15 10.38
C PHE A 284 7.05 11.41 8.91
N ARG A 285 6.02 12.22 8.66
CA ARG A 285 5.51 12.54 7.34
C ARG A 285 6.39 13.52 6.56
N THR A 286 6.25 13.51 5.24
CA THR A 286 6.98 14.42 4.34
C THR A 286 6.51 15.85 4.48
N TYR A 287 5.19 16.07 4.58
CA TYR A 287 4.58 17.40 4.70
C TYR A 287 3.53 17.47 5.80
N THR A 288 3.31 18.70 6.30
CA THR A 288 2.11 19.09 7.05
C THR A 288 1.54 20.36 6.41
N GLY A 289 0.43 20.22 5.66
CA GLY A 289 0.01 21.25 4.73
C GLY A 289 1.13 21.49 3.71
N MET A 290 1.51 22.73 3.45
CA MET A 290 2.63 23.10 2.58
C MET A 290 4.00 23.10 3.28
N ASN A 291 4.06 22.82 4.58
CA ASN A 291 5.32 22.82 5.32
C ASN A 291 6.08 21.51 5.12
N TYR A 292 7.24 21.57 4.49
CA TYR A 292 8.13 20.42 4.32
C TYR A 292 8.79 20.04 5.65
N LEU A 293 8.52 18.83 6.11
CA LEU A 293 9.12 18.27 7.33
C LEU A 293 10.30 17.35 7.01
N GLY A 294 10.36 16.84 5.78
CA GLY A 294 11.42 15.95 5.34
C GLY A 294 11.36 14.56 6.00
N GLY A 295 10.17 14.08 6.27
CA GLY A 295 9.96 12.73 6.82
C GLY A 295 9.90 11.64 5.74
N TYR A 296 9.35 10.51 6.13
CA TYR A 296 9.25 9.29 5.31
C TYR A 296 7.88 9.13 4.67
N SER A 297 6.84 9.07 5.50
CA SER A 297 5.42 9.00 5.11
C SER A 297 4.54 9.29 6.32
N ASP A 298 3.28 9.66 6.10
CA ASP A 298 2.25 9.72 7.14
C ASP A 298 1.61 8.35 7.42
N HIS A 299 2.03 7.32 6.70
CA HIS A 299 1.70 5.92 6.95
C HIS A 299 2.93 5.12 7.38
N LEU A 300 2.73 4.13 8.21
CA LEU A 300 3.72 3.10 8.54
C LEU A 300 3.51 1.88 7.65
N PRO A 301 4.59 1.21 7.18
CA PRO A 301 4.44 -0.02 6.42
C PRO A 301 3.73 -1.12 7.22
N VAL A 302 2.94 -1.95 6.53
CA VAL A 302 2.37 -3.19 7.06
C VAL A 302 3.00 -4.37 6.35
N MET A 303 3.30 -5.44 7.09
CA MET A 303 4.02 -6.59 6.55
C MET A 303 3.39 -7.90 7.01
N ILE A 304 3.41 -8.90 6.13
CA ILE A 304 3.09 -10.29 6.44
C ILE A 304 4.30 -11.18 6.22
N ARG A 305 4.35 -12.26 6.99
CA ARG A 305 5.36 -13.31 6.87
C ARG A 305 4.67 -14.61 6.45
N ILE A 306 5.17 -15.22 5.40
CA ILE A 306 4.67 -16.47 4.82
C ILE A 306 5.68 -17.56 5.19
N PRO A 307 5.25 -18.63 5.91
CA PRO A 307 6.11 -19.71 6.36
C PRO A 307 6.60 -20.63 5.25
#